data_e99b558f6df2a5ebfb0068ef09cbc6dd
#
_entry.id   e99b558f6df2a5ebfb0068ef09cbc6dd
#
_cell.length_a   1.000
_cell.length_b   1.000
_cell.length_c   1.000
_cell.angle_alpha   90.00
_cell.angle_beta   90.00
_cell.angle_gamma   90.00
#
_symmetry.space_group_name_H-M   'P 1'
#
loop_
_entity.id
_entity.type
_entity.pdbx_description
1 polymer ?
#
loop_
_entity_poly.entity_id
_entity_poly.type
_entity_poly.pdbx_seq_one_letter_code
_entity_poly.pdbx_strand_id
1 'polypeptide(L)'
;MGISVEEAIHELRNREEVFVAYSQATKLPYVTCDEETFNDQARIFATEEEIKEYGKQLLEDKILLMGMKYEKKDFPRLYGTLYAIGVNSVIWTDGNDQIEVEIQRIASQRDMSKIEPSK
;
A
#
# COMPACT_ATOMS: atom_id res chain seq x y z
N MET A 1 -4.81 20.74 5.52
CA MET A 1 -4.17 20.63 4.22
C MET A 1 -3.62 19.24 4.00
N GLY A 2 -3.84 18.72 2.81
CA GLY A 2 -3.37 17.38 2.52
C GLY A 2 -1.92 17.37 2.05
N ILE A 3 -1.36 16.18 2.00
CA ILE A 3 -0.03 15.92 1.46
C ILE A 3 -0.13 15.90 -0.07
N SER A 4 0.93 16.34 -0.76
CA SER A 4 0.99 16.26 -2.21
C SER A 4 1.37 14.85 -2.66
N VAL A 5 1.11 14.54 -3.94
CA VAL A 5 1.50 13.25 -4.52
C VAL A 5 3.02 13.09 -4.45
N GLU A 6 3.78 14.12 -4.75
CA GLU A 6 5.25 14.07 -4.70
C GLU A 6 5.75 13.80 -3.30
N GLU A 7 5.15 14.43 -2.29
CA GLU A 7 5.52 14.17 -0.90
C GLU A 7 5.21 12.74 -0.50
N ALA A 8 4.06 12.24 -0.93
CA ALA A 8 3.67 10.85 -0.65
C ALA A 8 4.64 9.86 -1.30
N ILE A 9 5.04 10.12 -2.54
CA ILE A 9 6.01 9.26 -3.23
C ILE A 9 7.34 9.27 -2.47
N HIS A 10 7.78 10.43 -2.02
CA HIS A 10 9.02 10.55 -1.25
C HIS A 10 8.93 9.72 0.04
N GLU A 11 7.83 9.85 0.77
CA GLU A 11 7.62 9.11 2.00
C GLU A 11 7.59 7.60 1.75
N LEU A 12 6.85 7.17 0.74
CA LEU A 12 6.71 5.75 0.42
C LEU A 12 8.03 5.11 -0.04
N ARG A 13 8.97 5.90 -0.54
CA ARG A 13 10.25 5.39 -0.99
C ARG A 13 11.36 5.49 0.06
N ASN A 14 11.23 6.41 1.00
CA ASN A 14 12.36 6.77 1.88
C ASN A 14 12.12 6.59 3.38
N ARG A 15 10.91 6.25 3.81
CA ARG A 15 10.70 6.00 5.24
C ARG A 15 11.48 4.77 5.69
N GLU A 16 11.77 4.72 6.99
CA GLU A 16 12.44 3.56 7.57
C GLU A 16 11.53 2.33 7.56
N GLU A 17 10.24 2.55 7.71
CA GLU A 17 9.25 1.48 7.71
C GLU A 17 7.87 1.99 7.32
N VAL A 18 7.05 1.10 6.80
CA VAL A 18 5.62 1.36 6.54
C VAL A 18 4.83 0.12 6.96
N PHE A 19 3.52 0.28 7.10
CA PHE A 19 2.62 -0.79 7.50
C PHE A 19 1.57 -0.99 6.42
N VAL A 20 1.42 -2.23 5.97
CA VAL A 20 0.53 -2.58 4.86
C VAL A 20 -0.62 -3.40 5.38
N ALA A 21 -1.85 -3.07 4.96
CA ALA A 21 -3.03 -3.83 5.35
C ALA A 21 -3.07 -5.15 4.59
N TYR A 22 -3.13 -6.27 5.32
CA TYR A 22 -3.27 -7.61 4.76
C TYR A 22 -4.58 -8.22 5.25
N SER A 23 -5.17 -9.07 4.42
CA SER A 23 -6.33 -9.85 4.82
C SER A 23 -5.87 -11.07 5.63
N GLN A 24 -6.47 -11.26 6.81
CA GLN A 24 -6.16 -12.44 7.62
C GLN A 24 -6.63 -13.73 6.93
N ALA A 25 -7.72 -13.63 6.18
CA ALA A 25 -8.30 -14.80 5.52
C ALA A 25 -7.43 -15.32 4.38
N THR A 26 -6.94 -14.41 3.52
CA THR A 26 -6.18 -14.81 2.33
C THR A 26 -4.69 -14.79 2.53
N LYS A 27 -4.20 -14.07 3.55
CA LYS A 27 -2.78 -13.83 3.79
C LYS A 27 -2.12 -13.03 2.66
N LEU A 28 -2.94 -12.26 1.93
CA LEU A 28 -2.48 -11.39 0.85
C LEU A 28 -2.80 -9.93 1.19
N PRO A 29 -2.15 -8.97 0.54
CA PRO A 29 -2.51 -7.58 0.73
C PRO A 29 -3.99 -7.37 0.51
N TYR A 30 -4.60 -6.55 1.38
CA TYR A 30 -6.01 -6.23 1.26
C TYR A 30 -6.19 -5.22 0.13
N VAL A 31 -6.87 -5.62 -0.93
CA VAL A 31 -7.04 -4.80 -2.13
C VAL A 31 -8.52 -4.54 -2.34
N THR A 32 -8.85 -3.28 -2.60
CA THR A 32 -10.23 -2.89 -2.93
C THR A 32 -10.23 -2.24 -4.31
N CYS A 33 -11.38 -2.30 -4.98
CA CYS A 33 -11.53 -1.70 -6.30
C CYS A 33 -12.34 -0.41 -6.17
N ASP A 34 -11.82 0.68 -6.74
CA ASP A 34 -12.55 1.94 -6.80
C ASP A 34 -13.63 1.83 -7.86
N GLU A 35 -14.88 2.14 -7.48
CA GLU A 35 -16.02 1.97 -8.38
C GLU A 35 -16.04 2.97 -9.54
N GLU A 36 -15.37 4.10 -9.39
CA GLU A 36 -15.35 5.12 -10.43
C GLU A 36 -14.18 4.94 -11.40
N THR A 37 -12.98 4.66 -10.88
CA THR A 37 -11.78 4.56 -11.70
C THR A 37 -11.44 3.12 -12.06
N PHE A 38 -12.02 2.15 -11.36
CA PHE A 38 -11.70 0.72 -11.48
C PHE A 38 -10.25 0.41 -11.12
N ASN A 39 -9.60 1.29 -10.36
CA ASN A 39 -8.27 1.01 -9.85
C ASN A 39 -8.34 0.03 -8.68
N ASP A 40 -7.48 -0.96 -8.71
CA ASP A 40 -7.26 -1.84 -7.58
C ASP A 40 -6.29 -1.16 -6.64
N GLN A 41 -6.71 -0.99 -5.38
CA GLN A 41 -6.00 -0.16 -4.41
C GLN A 41 -5.58 -0.97 -3.20
N ALA A 42 -4.30 -0.90 -2.85
CA ALA A 42 -3.79 -1.40 -1.57
C ALA A 42 -3.67 -0.22 -0.61
N ARG A 43 -3.58 -0.53 0.68
CA ARG A 43 -3.48 0.53 1.70
C ARG A 43 -2.19 0.40 2.49
N ILE A 44 -1.48 1.51 2.59
CA ILE A 44 -0.21 1.61 3.31
C ILE A 44 -0.32 2.76 4.31
N PHE A 45 0.14 2.51 5.53
CA PHE A 45 -0.01 3.42 6.65
C PHE A 45 1.35 3.76 7.25
N ALA A 46 1.46 4.97 7.79
CA ALA A 46 2.69 5.43 8.41
C ALA A 46 2.95 4.76 9.76
N THR A 47 1.90 4.41 10.50
CA THR A 47 2.04 3.84 11.85
C THR A 47 1.16 2.62 12.04
N GLU A 48 1.54 1.79 13.02
CA GLU A 48 0.76 0.62 13.40
C GLU A 48 -0.61 1.00 13.98
N GLU A 49 -0.65 2.08 14.72
CA GLU A 49 -1.90 2.55 15.32
C GLU A 49 -2.95 2.88 14.26
N GLU A 50 -2.52 3.50 13.18
CA GLU A 50 -3.43 3.86 12.09
C GLU A 50 -4.03 2.63 11.43
N ILE A 51 -3.22 1.59 11.21
CA ILE A 51 -3.72 0.38 10.58
C ILE A 51 -4.65 -0.38 11.52
N LYS A 52 -4.38 -0.34 12.82
CA LYS A 52 -5.28 -0.94 13.81
C LYS A 52 -6.63 -0.25 13.84
N GLU A 53 -6.64 1.07 13.74
CA GLU A 53 -7.87 1.84 13.72
C GLU A 53 -8.68 1.54 12.46
N TYR A 54 -8.01 1.46 11.34
CA TYR A 54 -8.66 1.08 10.08
C TYR A 54 -9.25 -0.33 10.18
N GLY A 55 -8.52 -1.26 10.79
CA GLY A 55 -9.00 -2.63 10.99
C GLY A 55 -10.25 -2.69 11.86
N LYS A 56 -10.32 -1.84 12.90
CA LYS A 56 -11.51 -1.78 13.76
C LYS A 56 -12.75 -1.37 12.98
N GLN A 57 -12.60 -0.42 12.08
CA GLN A 57 -13.71 0.04 11.25
C GLN A 57 -14.24 -1.08 10.36
N LEU A 58 -13.33 -1.89 9.82
CA LEU A 58 -13.71 -2.97 8.91
C LEU A 58 -14.28 -4.20 9.63
N LEU A 59 -14.06 -4.31 10.95
CA LEU A 59 -14.64 -5.40 11.71
C LEU A 59 -16.17 -5.40 11.68
N GLU A 60 -16.76 -4.22 11.55
CA GLU A 60 -18.23 -4.11 11.45
C GLU A 60 -18.74 -4.86 10.22
N ASP A 61 -17.93 -4.91 9.16
CA ASP A 61 -18.26 -5.62 7.93
C ASP A 61 -17.67 -7.03 7.93
N LYS A 62 -17.18 -7.50 9.09
CA LYS A 62 -16.60 -8.84 9.26
C LYS A 62 -15.35 -9.05 8.42
N ILE A 63 -14.64 -7.98 8.10
CA ILE A 63 -13.36 -8.05 7.39
C ILE A 63 -12.25 -7.99 8.43
N LEU A 64 -11.43 -9.04 8.48
CA LEU A 64 -10.33 -9.15 9.44
C LEU A 64 -9.03 -8.78 8.75
N LEU A 65 -8.41 -7.72 9.22
CA LEU A 65 -7.14 -7.24 8.69
C LEU A 65 -6.01 -7.47 9.68
N MET A 66 -4.79 -7.49 9.17
CA MET A 66 -3.59 -7.45 9.98
C MET A 66 -2.61 -6.46 9.35
N GLY A 67 -1.76 -5.88 10.17
CA GLY A 67 -0.73 -4.97 9.70
C GLY A 67 0.57 -5.73 9.46
N MET A 68 1.15 -5.56 8.28
CA MET A 68 2.44 -6.13 7.95
C MET A 68 3.46 -5.01 7.86
N LYS A 69 4.44 -5.04 8.73
CA LYS A 69 5.52 -4.05 8.72
C LYS A 69 6.53 -4.40 7.64
N TYR A 70 6.90 -3.41 6.83
CA TYR A 70 7.97 -3.53 5.86
C TYR A 70 9.03 -2.49 6.16
N GLU A 71 10.28 -2.92 6.23
CA GLU A 71 11.40 -2.02 6.40
C GLU A 71 11.87 -1.52 5.03
N LYS A 72 12.57 -0.40 5.02
CA LYS A 72 12.99 0.25 3.77
C LYS A 72 13.70 -0.70 2.80
N LYS A 73 14.52 -1.61 3.33
CA LYS A 73 15.25 -2.57 2.50
C LYS A 73 14.32 -3.51 1.72
N ASP A 74 13.09 -3.66 2.19
CA ASP A 74 12.12 -4.56 1.57
C ASP A 74 11.12 -3.84 0.66
N PHE A 75 11.22 -2.53 0.54
CA PHE A 75 10.29 -1.74 -0.25
C PHE A 75 10.25 -2.15 -1.74
N PRO A 76 11.40 -2.39 -2.40
CA PRO A 76 11.34 -2.83 -3.79
C PRO A 76 10.53 -4.12 -3.96
N ARG A 77 10.70 -5.07 -3.02
CA ARG A 77 9.93 -6.31 -3.06
C ARG A 77 8.45 -6.05 -2.78
N LEU A 78 8.14 -5.18 -1.82
CA LEU A 78 6.75 -4.83 -1.51
C LEU A 78 6.05 -4.24 -2.73
N TYR A 79 6.63 -3.19 -3.31
CA TYR A 79 5.99 -2.49 -4.42
C TYR A 79 5.94 -3.34 -5.68
N GLY A 80 6.98 -4.15 -5.90
CA GLY A 80 6.99 -5.09 -7.00
C GLY A 80 5.91 -6.15 -6.86
N THR A 81 5.72 -6.67 -5.65
CA THR A 81 4.67 -7.65 -5.38
C THR A 81 3.28 -7.05 -5.62
N LEU A 82 3.05 -5.84 -5.12
CA LEU A 82 1.77 -5.15 -5.34
C LEU A 82 1.51 -4.97 -6.83
N TYR A 83 2.52 -4.54 -7.56
CA TYR A 83 2.40 -4.40 -9.02
C TYR A 83 2.07 -5.74 -9.69
N ALA A 84 2.76 -6.78 -9.27
CA ALA A 84 2.62 -8.12 -9.88
C ALA A 84 1.23 -8.72 -9.66
N ILE A 85 0.59 -8.43 -8.53
CA ILE A 85 -0.76 -8.96 -8.26
C ILE A 85 -1.85 -8.06 -8.84
N GLY A 86 -1.48 -7.01 -9.56
CA GLY A 86 -2.44 -6.18 -10.28
C GLY A 86 -2.88 -4.91 -9.59
N VAL A 87 -2.20 -4.52 -8.50
CA VAL A 87 -2.52 -3.26 -7.82
C VAL A 87 -2.15 -2.09 -8.73
N ASN A 88 -3.09 -1.18 -8.93
CA ASN A 88 -2.85 0.02 -9.75
C ASN A 88 -2.30 1.17 -8.92
N SER A 89 -2.77 1.31 -7.67
CA SER A 89 -2.37 2.41 -6.83
C SER A 89 -2.39 1.99 -5.37
N VAL A 90 -1.77 2.81 -4.53
CA VAL A 90 -1.85 2.64 -3.08
C VAL A 90 -2.50 3.87 -2.47
N ILE A 91 -3.23 3.66 -1.39
CA ILE A 91 -3.75 4.75 -0.57
C ILE A 91 -2.76 4.92 0.57
N TRP A 92 -2.02 6.03 0.55
CA TRP A 92 -1.06 6.37 1.59
C TRP A 92 -1.76 7.16 2.69
N THR A 93 -1.63 6.71 3.92
CA THR A 93 -2.25 7.37 5.06
C THR A 93 -1.19 7.74 6.09
N ASP A 94 -1.13 9.01 6.46
CA ASP A 94 -0.23 9.54 7.48
C ASP A 94 -1.01 10.55 8.32
N GLY A 95 -1.41 10.14 9.50
CA GLY A 95 -2.25 10.96 10.35
C GLY A 95 -3.61 11.18 9.71
N ASN A 96 -3.97 12.44 9.52
CA ASN A 96 -5.24 12.81 8.86
C ASN A 96 -5.09 12.96 7.35
N ASP A 97 -3.87 12.81 6.84
CA ASP A 97 -3.60 12.95 5.41
C ASP A 97 -3.76 11.60 4.73
N GLN A 98 -4.47 11.60 3.62
CA GLN A 98 -4.69 10.40 2.83
C GLN A 98 -4.66 10.77 1.36
N ILE A 99 -3.88 10.03 0.57
CA ILE A 99 -3.75 10.33 -0.86
C ILE A 99 -3.51 9.05 -1.64
N GLU A 100 -4.09 8.98 -2.82
CA GLU A 100 -3.88 7.86 -3.74
C GLU A 100 -2.68 8.14 -4.63
N VAL A 101 -1.78 7.17 -4.75
CA VAL A 101 -0.56 7.28 -5.56
C VAL A 101 -0.46 6.06 -6.46
N GLU A 102 -0.24 6.28 -7.76
CA GLU A 102 -0.07 5.18 -8.70
C GLU A 102 1.17 4.36 -8.35
N ILE A 103 1.03 3.05 -8.37
CA ILE A 103 2.12 2.15 -7.99
C ILE A 103 3.36 2.35 -8.87
N GLN A 104 3.16 2.65 -10.15
CA GLN A 104 4.26 2.86 -11.07
C GLN A 104 5.10 4.09 -10.73
N ARG A 105 4.50 5.06 -10.04
CA ARG A 105 5.22 6.26 -9.62
C ARG A 105 6.02 6.04 -8.35
N ILE A 106 5.66 5.01 -7.57
CA ILE A 106 6.36 4.69 -6.33
C ILE A 106 7.56 3.79 -6.62
N ALA A 107 7.34 2.72 -7.37
CA ALA A 107 8.39 1.78 -7.71
C ALA A 107 9.20 2.32 -8.88
N SER A 108 10.52 2.17 -8.80
CA SER A 108 11.34 2.50 -9.94
C SER A 108 11.15 1.44 -11.01
N GLN A 109 11.35 1.80 -12.26
CA GLN A 109 11.28 0.85 -13.37
C GLN A 109 12.20 -0.34 -13.14
N ARG A 110 13.35 -0.09 -12.53
CA ARG A 110 14.32 -1.14 -12.23
C ARG A 110 13.77 -2.15 -11.24
N ASP A 111 13.08 -1.67 -10.19
CA ASP A 111 12.51 -2.54 -9.17
C ASP A 111 11.41 -3.41 -9.77
N MET A 112 10.58 -2.85 -10.62
CA MET A 112 9.51 -3.56 -11.28
C MET A 112 10.05 -4.64 -12.21
N SER A 113 11.14 -4.36 -12.90
CA SER A 113 11.78 -5.31 -13.79
C SER A 113 12.28 -6.56 -13.06
N LYS A 114 12.68 -6.43 -11.81
CA LYS A 114 13.13 -7.58 -11.01
C LYS A 114 12.01 -8.54 -10.67
N ILE A 115 10.79 -8.04 -10.63
CA ILE A 115 9.62 -8.84 -10.24
C ILE A 115 8.96 -9.47 -11.46
N GLU A 116 8.98 -8.80 -12.59
CA GLU A 116 8.36 -9.32 -13.80
C GLU A 116 9.06 -10.60 -14.27
N PRO A 117 8.28 -11.59 -14.73
CA PRO A 117 8.88 -12.81 -15.27
C PRO A 117 9.81 -12.47 -16.42
N SER A 118 10.88 -13.21 -16.51
CA SER A 118 11.81 -13.06 -17.60
C SER A 118 11.12 -13.39 -18.91
N LYS A 119 11.34 -12.58 -19.88
CA LYS A 119 10.77 -12.82 -21.20
C LYS A 119 11.72 -13.59 -22.08
#